data_03133fe2f8435ab395d67fa7e7db80aa
#
_entry.id   03133fe2f8435ab395d67fa7e7db80aa
#
_cell.length_a   1.000
_cell.length_b   1.000
_cell.length_c   1.000
_cell.angle_alpha   90.00
_cell.angle_beta   90.00
_cell.angle_gamma   90.00
#
_symmetry.space_group_name_H-M   'P 1'
#
loop_
_entity.id
_entity.type
_entity.pdbx_description
1 polymer ?
#
loop_
_entity_poly.entity_id
_entity_poly.type
_entity_poly.pdbx_seq_one_letter_code
_entity_poly.pdbx_strand_id
1 'polypeptide(L)'
;MALTKPKINTGAGVLGNFDAKNLLLLNVNYSHGNRKNDIPDVCTVVYKDTSTGEKRKMEIENPLLRMYVVKDQYLNTSYYPEFLPKSHCDEWLIPFSERISQIAKIAGPKYQNYLKYCRETGKYYQMNKVHHYPGVLGTDFPYENFFRIEWMLHYADPNVSTNITKAYMDIEVDTIDIKGMPENGECPINAITLIDDESMTSFTFLLRNRNNPQIAEFEGKVNQFIDELHTSFDDTYGKLEYRIYMYDDEVEMIRAFFRLVNQLKRDFILIWNLSFDIPYIMQRLAYLGIDPVEVMAHPDFKYQYCWFKKDRRHFDHKANKDIFRLSSYTTFMCQMKNYAKVRKGQAEIPSFRLTAIGKKEIGDEKLDYSEEANIKTFAYVDFWRFVMYNIKDVLLQKGIENKCKDLETIFMRAYENATDYDSVFSQTVFLKNCVFMVYYKELDIIKGNNINIKYENRDDDEKADDEDEEYELDEEGNPDWTRPITHGFEGALVGDPLNNDYVGDYVYGKPSKFIFSYAIDFD
;
A
#
# COMPACT_ATOMS: atom_id res chain seq x y z
N MET A 1 8.83 32.84 24.74
CA MET A 1 9.08 33.10 23.30
C MET A 1 7.75 32.93 22.61
N ALA A 2 7.19 34.00 22.05
CA ALA A 2 5.96 33.88 21.27
C ALA A 2 6.23 32.94 20.06
N LEU A 3 5.40 31.92 19.92
CA LEU A 3 5.44 31.05 18.74
C LEU A 3 5.16 31.94 17.53
N THR A 4 6.16 32.16 16.69
CA THR A 4 5.95 32.86 15.42
C THR A 4 5.05 31.98 14.57
N LYS A 5 3.80 32.41 14.39
CA LYS A 5 2.86 31.72 13.47
C LYS A 5 3.53 31.63 12.09
N PRO A 6 3.68 30.44 11.50
CA PRO A 6 4.14 30.36 10.11
C PRO A 6 3.17 31.16 9.24
N LYS A 7 3.70 31.94 8.30
CA LYS A 7 2.85 32.66 7.33
C LYS A 7 2.21 31.63 6.42
N ILE A 8 0.92 31.37 6.62
CA ILE A 8 0.15 30.46 5.77
C ILE A 8 -0.62 31.30 4.77
N ASN A 9 -0.48 30.94 3.49
CA ASN A 9 -1.40 31.36 2.46
C ASN A 9 -2.69 30.55 2.65
N THR A 10 -3.67 31.13 3.30
CA THR A 10 -4.97 30.50 3.56
C THR A 10 -5.59 30.10 2.22
N GLY A 11 -5.79 28.79 2.01
CA GLY A 11 -6.39 28.25 0.79
C GLY A 11 -5.44 27.54 -0.16
N ALA A 12 -4.11 27.63 0.01
CA ALA A 12 -3.16 26.81 -0.78
C ALA A 12 -2.95 25.45 -0.12
N GLY A 13 -2.93 24.37 -0.93
CA GLY A 13 -2.53 23.04 -0.47
C GLY A 13 -1.03 22.96 -0.13
N VAL A 14 -0.57 21.79 0.29
CA VAL A 14 0.84 21.56 0.69
C VAL A 14 1.86 21.76 -0.44
N LEU A 15 1.41 21.71 -1.69
CA LEU A 15 2.22 21.97 -2.90
C LEU A 15 2.07 23.41 -3.45
N GLY A 16 1.38 24.30 -2.71
CA GLY A 16 1.12 25.66 -3.17
C GLY A 16 0.21 25.70 -4.40
N ASN A 17 0.58 26.50 -5.42
CA ASN A 17 -0.20 26.68 -6.65
C ASN A 17 0.13 25.61 -7.72
N PHE A 18 0.33 24.37 -7.33
CA PHE A 18 0.60 23.27 -8.25
C PHE A 18 -0.63 23.02 -9.14
N ASP A 19 -0.44 23.02 -10.47
CA ASP A 19 -1.49 22.69 -11.44
C ASP A 19 -1.49 21.17 -11.70
N ALA A 20 -2.54 20.50 -11.26
CA ALA A 20 -2.73 19.06 -11.42
C ALA A 20 -3.77 18.72 -12.51
N LYS A 21 -4.10 19.64 -13.41
CA LYS A 21 -5.02 19.35 -14.50
C LYS A 21 -4.53 18.17 -15.34
N ASN A 22 -5.41 17.24 -15.62
CA ASN A 22 -5.14 15.95 -16.28
C ASN A 22 -4.14 15.04 -15.53
N LEU A 23 -3.78 15.33 -14.29
CA LEU A 23 -2.82 14.51 -13.55
C LEU A 23 -3.53 13.50 -12.65
N LEU A 24 -3.28 12.23 -12.88
CA LEU A 24 -3.75 11.12 -12.06
C LEU A 24 -2.68 10.74 -11.03
N LEU A 25 -3.01 10.86 -9.75
CA LEU A 25 -2.15 10.41 -8.66
C LEU A 25 -2.11 8.88 -8.63
N LEU A 26 -0.92 8.30 -8.78
CA LEU A 26 -0.73 6.85 -8.77
C LEU A 26 -0.19 6.37 -7.42
N ASN A 27 0.93 6.91 -6.96
CA ASN A 27 1.57 6.41 -5.76
C ASN A 27 2.14 7.54 -4.89
N VAL A 28 2.11 7.32 -3.58
CA VAL A 28 2.69 8.19 -2.58
C VAL A 28 3.43 7.33 -1.58
N ASN A 29 4.71 7.58 -1.37
CA ASN A 29 5.53 6.88 -0.39
C ASN A 29 6.28 7.91 0.46
N TYR A 30 6.23 7.73 1.77
CA TYR A 30 6.98 8.54 2.71
C TYR A 30 8.13 7.72 3.30
N SER A 31 9.34 8.28 3.26
CA SER A 31 10.53 7.71 3.85
C SER A 31 11.07 8.63 4.93
N HIS A 32 11.29 8.07 6.12
CA HIS A 32 11.97 8.79 7.18
C HIS A 32 13.43 9.04 6.80
N GLY A 33 13.86 10.27 7.00
CA GLY A 33 15.25 10.64 6.83
C GLY A 33 16.17 10.08 7.92
N ASN A 34 17.44 10.23 7.71
CA ASN A 34 18.47 9.89 8.70
C ASN A 34 19.28 11.15 9.05
N ARG A 35 18.93 11.77 10.15
CA ARG A 35 19.62 13.00 10.62
C ARG A 35 21.12 12.83 10.87
N LYS A 36 21.58 11.61 11.15
CA LYS A 36 23.01 11.33 11.35
C LYS A 36 23.80 11.41 10.05
N ASN A 37 23.15 11.13 8.93
CA ASN A 37 23.72 11.10 7.60
C ASN A 37 23.26 12.27 6.73
N ASP A 38 22.61 13.28 7.32
CA ASP A 38 22.07 14.46 6.62
C ASP A 38 21.05 14.11 5.52
N ILE A 39 20.35 12.96 5.67
CA ILE A 39 19.28 12.54 4.76
C ILE A 39 17.95 13.11 5.25
N PRO A 40 17.26 13.95 4.46
CA PRO A 40 15.97 14.52 4.84
C PRO A 40 14.87 13.46 4.83
N ASP A 41 13.75 13.75 5.49
CA ASP A 41 12.50 13.04 5.21
C ASP A 41 12.07 13.33 3.78
N VAL A 42 11.61 12.31 3.06
CA VAL A 42 11.23 12.46 1.65
C VAL A 42 9.85 11.85 1.40
N CYS A 43 8.99 12.61 0.75
CA CYS A 43 7.77 12.08 0.14
C CYS A 43 7.99 11.93 -1.36
N THR A 44 7.96 10.71 -1.84
CA THR A 44 8.00 10.38 -3.27
C THR A 44 6.58 10.23 -3.79
N VAL A 45 6.23 11.05 -4.78
CA VAL A 45 4.91 11.06 -5.42
C VAL A 45 5.07 10.69 -6.88
N VAL A 46 4.32 9.69 -7.33
CA VAL A 46 4.25 9.30 -8.75
C VAL A 46 2.85 9.62 -9.28
N TYR A 47 2.80 10.30 -10.41
CA TYR A 47 1.56 10.66 -11.07
C TYR A 47 1.70 10.52 -12.60
N LYS A 48 0.57 10.45 -13.28
CA LYS A 48 0.49 10.28 -14.73
C LYS A 48 -0.29 11.43 -15.34
N ASP A 49 0.26 12.04 -16.38
CA ASP A 49 -0.49 12.93 -17.25
C ASP A 49 -1.38 12.06 -18.18
N THR A 50 -2.68 12.11 -17.96
CA THR A 50 -3.62 11.24 -18.67
C THR A 50 -3.87 11.67 -20.11
N SER A 51 -3.47 12.88 -20.48
CA SER A 51 -3.57 13.37 -21.86
C SER A 51 -2.45 12.83 -22.76
N THR A 52 -1.27 12.58 -22.17
CA THR A 52 -0.08 12.08 -22.89
C THR A 52 0.30 10.66 -22.52
N GLY A 53 -0.17 10.14 -21.38
CA GLY A 53 0.25 8.88 -20.79
C GLY A 53 1.61 8.97 -20.08
N GLU A 54 2.27 10.14 -20.11
CA GLU A 54 3.59 10.32 -19.50
C GLU A 54 3.53 10.25 -17.97
N LYS A 55 4.44 9.46 -17.37
CA LYS A 55 4.61 9.41 -15.93
C LYS A 55 5.66 10.38 -15.45
N ARG A 56 5.34 11.04 -14.36
CA ARG A 56 6.18 12.02 -13.70
C ARG A 56 6.28 11.69 -12.21
N LYS A 57 7.29 12.27 -11.56
CA LYS A 57 7.50 12.15 -10.11
C LYS A 57 7.79 13.49 -9.47
N MET A 58 7.51 13.55 -8.18
CA MET A 58 8.03 14.58 -7.27
C MET A 58 8.73 13.88 -6.10
N GLU A 59 9.86 14.43 -5.66
CA GLU A 59 10.57 14.04 -4.46
C GLU A 59 10.63 15.27 -3.54
N ILE A 60 9.73 15.30 -2.57
CA ILE A 60 9.50 16.43 -1.68
C ILE A 60 10.32 16.22 -0.41
N GLU A 61 11.36 17.01 -0.24
CA GLU A 61 12.19 17.01 0.97
C GLU A 61 11.47 17.73 2.12
N ASN A 62 11.57 17.17 3.32
CA ASN A 62 10.91 17.69 4.53
C ASN A 62 9.42 18.02 4.30
N PRO A 63 8.64 17.05 3.84
CA PRO A 63 7.29 17.27 3.37
C PRO A 63 6.39 17.86 4.47
N LEU A 64 5.50 18.77 4.06
CA LEU A 64 4.67 19.52 4.96
C LEU A 64 3.36 18.80 5.31
N LEU A 65 2.96 18.90 6.56
CA LEU A 65 1.64 18.51 7.07
C LEU A 65 0.83 19.76 7.35
N ARG A 66 -0.45 19.76 6.97
CA ARG A 66 -1.43 20.74 7.44
C ARG A 66 -1.98 20.28 8.78
N MET A 67 -1.89 21.12 9.81
CA MET A 67 -2.53 20.89 11.09
C MET A 67 -3.43 22.07 11.45
N TYR A 68 -4.43 21.82 12.25
CA TYR A 68 -5.41 22.80 12.67
C TYR A 68 -5.23 23.08 14.16
N VAL A 69 -4.88 24.33 14.50
CA VAL A 69 -4.67 24.78 15.88
C VAL A 69 -5.91 25.52 16.33
N VAL A 70 -6.55 25.01 17.37
CA VAL A 70 -7.77 25.61 17.94
C VAL A 70 -7.43 26.99 18.53
N LYS A 71 -8.20 28.01 18.17
CA LYS A 71 -8.03 29.37 18.69
C LYS A 71 -8.38 29.40 20.19
N ASP A 72 -7.65 30.16 20.99
CA ASP A 72 -7.75 30.19 22.45
C ASP A 72 -9.19 30.34 22.97
N GLN A 73 -10.00 31.17 22.31
CA GLN A 73 -11.39 31.40 22.67
C GLN A 73 -12.33 30.20 22.50
N TYR A 74 -11.92 29.20 21.75
CA TYR A 74 -12.69 27.98 21.49
C TYR A 74 -12.04 26.74 22.11
N LEU A 75 -10.86 26.89 22.72
CA LEU A 75 -10.12 25.80 23.32
C LEU A 75 -10.78 25.37 24.64
N ASN A 76 -11.20 24.10 24.68
CA ASN A 76 -11.58 23.44 25.91
C ASN A 76 -10.61 22.30 26.20
N THR A 77 -9.80 22.43 27.23
CA THR A 77 -8.77 21.41 27.57
C THR A 77 -9.34 20.21 28.33
N SER A 78 -10.59 20.31 28.81
CA SER A 78 -11.29 19.23 29.53
C SER A 78 -12.07 18.28 28.60
N TYR A 79 -12.17 18.65 27.32
CA TYR A 79 -12.94 17.88 26.36
C TYR A 79 -12.21 17.83 25.01
N TYR A 80 -12.09 16.63 24.44
CA TYR A 80 -11.51 16.47 23.10
C TYR A 80 -12.60 16.65 22.04
N PRO A 81 -12.47 17.64 21.13
CA PRO A 81 -13.48 17.87 20.13
C PRO A 81 -13.42 16.80 19.02
N GLU A 82 -14.53 16.10 18.79
CA GLU A 82 -14.65 15.20 17.62
C GLU A 82 -14.72 16.01 16.32
N PHE A 83 -15.40 17.15 16.37
CA PHE A 83 -15.62 18.03 15.23
C PHE A 83 -15.56 19.49 15.67
N LEU A 84 -14.89 20.32 14.85
CA LEU A 84 -14.87 21.78 15.05
C LEU A 84 -15.03 22.51 13.71
N PRO A 85 -15.79 23.64 13.68
CA PRO A 85 -15.80 24.52 12.51
C PRO A 85 -14.38 24.98 12.15
N LYS A 86 -14.04 25.03 10.87
CA LYS A 86 -12.74 25.56 10.40
C LYS A 86 -12.47 26.96 10.93
N SER A 87 -13.50 27.79 11.02
CA SER A 87 -13.43 29.16 11.56
C SER A 87 -12.91 29.22 12.99
N HIS A 88 -13.02 28.12 13.76
CA HIS A 88 -12.51 28.02 15.13
C HIS A 88 -11.01 27.66 15.20
N CYS A 89 -10.40 27.33 14.05
CA CYS A 89 -9.00 26.91 13.96
C CYS A 89 -8.17 27.88 13.13
N ASP A 90 -6.87 27.93 13.44
CA ASP A 90 -5.85 28.49 12.56
C ASP A 90 -5.17 27.31 11.81
N GLU A 91 -4.93 27.44 10.52
CA GLU A 91 -4.24 26.43 9.73
C GLU A 91 -2.72 26.67 9.77
N TRP A 92 -1.96 25.64 10.09
CA TRP A 92 -0.50 25.67 10.14
C TRP A 92 0.09 24.62 9.20
N LEU A 93 1.06 25.00 8.38
CA LEU A 93 1.90 24.08 7.59
C LEU A 93 3.23 23.88 8.33
N ILE A 94 3.53 22.64 8.67
CA ILE A 94 4.73 22.25 9.41
C ILE A 94 5.40 21.04 8.76
N PRO A 95 6.72 20.85 8.91
CA PRO A 95 7.34 19.59 8.51
C PRO A 95 6.70 18.41 9.24
N PHE A 96 6.34 17.36 8.51
CA PHE A 96 5.66 16.19 9.07
C PHE A 96 6.45 15.51 10.20
N SER A 97 7.78 15.44 10.06
CA SER A 97 8.67 14.91 11.09
C SER A 97 8.67 15.70 12.40
N GLU A 98 8.27 16.95 12.35
CA GLU A 98 8.23 17.84 13.54
C GLU A 98 6.86 17.85 14.23
N ARG A 99 5.82 17.19 13.65
CA ARG A 99 4.44 17.32 14.15
C ARG A 99 4.30 17.06 15.65
N ILE A 100 4.91 15.97 16.15
CA ILE A 100 4.85 15.58 17.57
C ILE A 100 5.48 16.65 18.47
N SER A 101 6.64 17.17 18.07
CA SER A 101 7.30 18.23 18.85
C SER A 101 6.58 19.57 18.80
N GLN A 102 5.93 19.88 17.69
CA GLN A 102 5.13 21.11 17.55
C GLN A 102 3.85 21.04 18.37
N ILE A 103 3.14 19.90 18.35
CA ILE A 103 1.98 19.67 19.22
C ILE A 103 2.38 19.87 20.69
N ALA A 104 3.47 19.24 21.14
CA ALA A 104 3.91 19.37 22.53
C ALA A 104 4.32 20.79 22.89
N LYS A 105 4.88 21.58 21.97
CA LYS A 105 5.16 23.01 22.19
C LYS A 105 3.88 23.83 22.38
N ILE A 106 2.85 23.57 21.56
CA ILE A 106 1.55 24.25 21.66
C ILE A 106 0.83 23.84 22.95
N ALA A 107 0.87 22.56 23.30
CA ALA A 107 0.23 22.00 24.49
C ALA A 107 0.91 22.40 25.82
N GLY A 108 2.16 22.88 25.76
CA GLY A 108 2.88 23.41 26.89
C GLY A 108 3.82 22.44 27.63
N PRO A 109 4.32 22.88 28.83
CA PRO A 109 5.41 22.18 29.52
C PRO A 109 5.12 20.72 29.88
N LYS A 110 3.89 20.39 30.26
CA LYS A 110 3.48 19.02 30.61
C LYS A 110 3.77 18.05 29.46
N TYR A 111 3.33 18.39 28.24
CA TYR A 111 3.56 17.55 27.05
C TYR A 111 5.03 17.52 26.59
N GLN A 112 5.75 18.62 26.78
CA GLN A 112 7.19 18.67 26.50
C GLN A 112 7.98 17.75 27.44
N ASN A 113 7.65 17.75 28.73
CA ASN A 113 8.24 16.86 29.73
C ASN A 113 7.90 15.40 29.44
N TYR A 114 6.68 15.13 29.01
CA TYR A 114 6.28 13.78 28.60
C TYR A 114 7.08 13.27 27.40
N LEU A 115 7.28 14.08 26.36
CA LEU A 115 8.13 13.67 25.23
C LEU A 115 9.58 13.43 25.65
N LYS A 116 10.09 14.23 26.59
CA LYS A 116 11.41 14.03 27.17
C LYS A 116 11.50 12.67 27.87
N TYR A 117 10.53 12.37 28.74
CA TYR A 117 10.41 11.06 29.40
C TYR A 117 10.35 9.90 28.41
N CYS A 118 9.51 9.97 27.36
CA CYS A 118 9.43 8.92 26.35
C CYS A 118 10.77 8.66 25.64
N ARG A 119 11.55 9.73 25.37
CA ARG A 119 12.87 9.60 24.73
C ARG A 119 13.90 8.99 25.69
N GLU A 120 13.91 9.41 26.95
CA GLU A 120 14.84 8.93 27.96
C GLU A 120 14.59 7.45 28.33
N THR A 121 13.34 7.01 28.29
CA THR A 121 12.94 5.62 28.61
C THR A 121 12.84 4.70 27.37
N GLY A 122 13.09 5.21 26.15
CA GLY A 122 12.96 4.43 24.91
C GLY A 122 11.53 4.10 24.50
N LYS A 123 10.52 4.66 25.16
CA LYS A 123 9.09 4.43 24.89
C LYS A 123 8.59 5.26 23.69
N TYR A 124 9.28 5.20 22.56
CA TYR A 124 8.97 6.03 21.37
C TYR A 124 7.57 5.83 20.83
N TYR A 125 6.98 4.64 20.96
CA TYR A 125 5.61 4.35 20.51
C TYR A 125 4.55 5.16 21.28
N GLN A 126 4.85 5.55 22.52
CA GLN A 126 3.94 6.36 23.33
C GLN A 126 3.94 7.86 22.96
N MET A 127 4.94 8.34 22.22
CA MET A 127 5.00 9.74 21.80
C MET A 127 3.76 10.18 20.99
N ASN A 128 3.07 9.23 20.34
CA ASN A 128 1.84 9.52 19.60
C ASN A 128 0.67 9.96 20.50
N LYS A 129 0.74 9.75 21.83
CA LYS A 129 -0.29 10.22 22.77
C LYS A 129 -0.43 11.76 22.77
N VAL A 130 0.56 12.51 22.26
CA VAL A 130 0.44 13.97 22.09
C VAL A 130 -0.68 14.39 21.13
N HIS A 131 -1.09 13.50 20.21
CA HIS A 131 -2.23 13.74 19.33
C HIS A 131 -3.56 13.84 20.10
N HIS A 132 -3.60 13.44 21.37
CA HIS A 132 -4.75 13.57 22.25
C HIS A 132 -4.91 14.99 22.83
N TYR A 133 -3.99 15.90 22.55
CA TYR A 133 -4.16 17.29 22.96
C TYR A 133 -5.32 17.96 22.19
N PRO A 134 -6.37 18.47 22.89
CA PRO A 134 -7.59 18.95 22.24
C PRO A 134 -7.40 20.23 21.43
N GLY A 135 -6.29 20.92 21.60
CA GLY A 135 -5.97 22.16 20.88
C GLY A 135 -5.37 21.95 19.49
N VAL A 136 -5.17 20.70 19.04
CA VAL A 136 -4.58 20.43 17.72
C VAL A 136 -5.27 19.26 17.04
N LEU A 137 -5.72 19.44 15.79
CA LEU A 137 -6.46 18.47 15.00
C LEU A 137 -5.76 18.17 13.67
N GLY A 138 -6.11 17.05 13.02
CA GLY A 138 -5.65 16.70 11.69
C GLY A 138 -4.21 16.18 11.62
N THR A 139 -3.65 15.65 12.73
CA THR A 139 -2.23 15.31 12.83
C THR A 139 -1.93 13.82 12.94
N ASP A 140 -2.93 12.97 13.05
CA ASP A 140 -2.80 11.53 13.32
C ASP A 140 -2.88 10.66 12.05
N PHE A 141 -2.85 11.28 10.87
CA PHE A 141 -2.79 10.54 9.61
C PHE A 141 -1.37 10.02 9.31
N PRO A 142 -1.21 8.81 8.76
CA PRO A 142 0.00 8.47 8.01
C PRO A 142 0.21 9.49 6.87
N TYR A 143 1.48 9.81 6.56
CA TYR A 143 1.73 10.88 5.60
C TYR A 143 1.17 10.58 4.20
N GLU A 144 1.24 9.33 3.77
CA GLU A 144 0.72 8.88 2.48
C GLU A 144 -0.79 9.16 2.36
N ASN A 145 -1.56 8.87 3.40
CA ASN A 145 -3.00 9.15 3.42
C ASN A 145 -3.28 10.65 3.50
N PHE A 146 -2.53 11.37 4.35
CA PHE A 146 -2.63 12.82 4.43
C PHE A 146 -2.38 13.48 3.07
N PHE A 147 -1.31 13.10 2.37
CA PHE A 147 -0.99 13.67 1.06
C PHE A 147 -2.07 13.37 0.03
N ARG A 148 -2.63 12.16 0.03
CA ARG A 148 -3.75 11.79 -0.84
C ARG A 148 -5.00 12.61 -0.55
N ILE A 149 -5.31 12.86 0.73
CA ILE A 149 -6.41 13.76 1.15
C ILE A 149 -6.15 15.18 0.64
N GLU A 150 -4.96 15.73 0.84
CA GLU A 150 -4.58 17.06 0.34
C GLU A 150 -4.69 17.14 -1.20
N TRP A 151 -4.25 16.08 -1.90
CA TRP A 151 -4.39 15.99 -3.35
C TRP A 151 -5.86 16.06 -3.78
N MET A 152 -6.73 15.27 -3.17
CA MET A 152 -8.16 15.22 -3.50
C MET A 152 -8.90 16.52 -3.14
N LEU A 153 -8.50 17.19 -2.07
CA LEU A 153 -9.16 18.43 -1.63
C LEU A 153 -8.72 19.67 -2.42
N HIS A 154 -7.46 19.73 -2.86
CA HIS A 154 -6.87 20.97 -3.35
C HIS A 154 -6.31 20.91 -4.78
N TYR A 155 -6.08 19.72 -5.34
CA TYR A 155 -5.39 19.56 -6.63
C TYR A 155 -6.14 18.68 -7.62
N ALA A 156 -6.86 17.65 -7.17
CA ALA A 156 -7.46 16.66 -8.06
C ALA A 156 -8.35 17.29 -9.13
N ASP A 157 -8.12 16.91 -10.38
CA ASP A 157 -9.01 17.22 -11.49
C ASP A 157 -10.18 16.22 -11.46
N PRO A 158 -11.43 16.68 -11.29
CA PRO A 158 -12.60 15.78 -11.25
C PRO A 158 -12.86 15.07 -12.58
N ASN A 159 -12.27 15.55 -13.67
CA ASN A 159 -12.42 14.96 -15.00
C ASN A 159 -11.24 14.10 -15.43
N VAL A 160 -10.29 13.84 -14.53
CA VAL A 160 -9.11 13.04 -14.85
C VAL A 160 -9.51 11.60 -15.22
N SER A 161 -8.90 11.08 -16.28
CA SER A 161 -9.09 9.66 -16.63
C SER A 161 -8.41 8.77 -15.59
N THR A 162 -9.13 7.79 -15.09
CA THR A 162 -8.65 6.81 -14.10
C THR A 162 -8.16 5.51 -14.72
N ASN A 163 -7.97 5.48 -16.04
CA ASN A 163 -7.44 4.31 -16.74
C ASN A 163 -6.01 4.02 -16.30
N ILE A 164 -5.79 2.80 -15.86
CA ILE A 164 -4.49 2.30 -15.39
C ILE A 164 -3.93 1.25 -16.34
N THR A 165 -2.61 1.20 -16.43
CA THR A 165 -1.86 0.21 -17.21
C THR A 165 -1.26 -0.85 -16.30
N LYS A 166 -1.22 -2.10 -16.76
CA LYS A 166 -0.81 -3.23 -15.93
C LYS A 166 0.06 -4.25 -16.68
N ALA A 167 0.86 -4.96 -15.91
CA ALA A 167 1.60 -6.14 -16.36
C ALA A 167 1.57 -7.20 -15.27
N TYR A 168 1.95 -8.42 -15.62
CA TYR A 168 1.94 -9.59 -14.73
C TYR A 168 3.30 -10.24 -14.76
N MET A 169 3.77 -10.76 -13.62
CA MET A 169 5.04 -11.48 -13.58
C MET A 169 5.03 -12.68 -12.64
N ASP A 170 5.96 -13.58 -12.92
CA ASP A 170 6.26 -14.75 -12.11
C ASP A 170 7.73 -15.15 -12.27
N ILE A 171 8.31 -15.82 -11.25
CA ILE A 171 9.67 -16.34 -11.29
C ILE A 171 9.69 -17.84 -11.04
N GLU A 172 10.68 -18.53 -11.62
CA GLU A 172 10.98 -19.92 -11.30
C GLU A 172 12.40 -20.04 -10.73
N VAL A 173 12.53 -20.80 -9.65
CA VAL A 173 13.77 -20.96 -8.90
C VAL A 173 14.29 -22.39 -9.02
N ASP A 174 15.59 -22.55 -9.27
CA ASP A 174 16.24 -23.85 -9.32
C ASP A 174 16.44 -24.44 -7.92
N THR A 175 15.61 -25.39 -7.56
CA THR A 175 15.63 -26.01 -6.24
C THR A 175 16.19 -27.43 -6.23
N ILE A 176 16.92 -27.84 -7.31
CA ILE A 176 17.40 -29.22 -7.48
C ILE A 176 18.31 -29.68 -6.33
N ASP A 177 19.16 -28.80 -5.84
CA ASP A 177 20.19 -29.12 -4.85
C ASP A 177 19.75 -28.97 -3.40
N ILE A 178 18.50 -28.51 -3.15
CA ILE A 178 18.03 -28.23 -1.78
C ILE A 178 16.86 -29.14 -1.37
N LYS A 179 16.70 -29.33 -0.06
CA LYS A 179 15.52 -29.96 0.53
C LYS A 179 14.57 -28.86 1.04
N GLY A 180 13.35 -28.81 0.50
CA GLY A 180 12.35 -27.81 0.91
C GLY A 180 12.28 -26.60 -0.01
N MET A 181 11.71 -25.52 0.49
CA MET A 181 11.65 -24.24 -0.21
C MET A 181 12.92 -23.43 0.05
N PRO A 182 13.42 -22.68 -0.94
CA PRO A 182 14.56 -21.80 -0.74
C PRO A 182 14.17 -20.61 0.15
N GLU A 183 15.01 -20.25 1.12
CA GLU A 183 14.67 -19.24 2.12
C GLU A 183 15.59 -18.02 2.08
N ASN A 184 16.84 -18.16 1.62
CA ASN A 184 17.88 -17.13 1.75
C ASN A 184 18.51 -16.71 0.40
N GLY A 185 17.84 -16.96 -0.71
CA GLY A 185 18.36 -16.65 -2.03
C GLY A 185 19.51 -17.56 -2.48
N GLU A 186 19.65 -18.75 -1.89
CA GLU A 186 20.72 -19.71 -2.17
C GLU A 186 20.63 -20.34 -3.56
N CYS A 187 19.44 -20.40 -4.12
CA CYS A 187 19.18 -21.05 -5.41
C CYS A 187 19.10 -20.03 -6.55
N PRO A 188 19.59 -20.37 -7.76
CA PRO A 188 19.46 -19.51 -8.92
C PRO A 188 18.01 -19.32 -9.36
N ILE A 189 17.71 -18.17 -9.93
CA ILE A 189 16.46 -17.92 -10.66
C ILE A 189 16.65 -18.41 -12.09
N ASN A 190 15.86 -19.41 -12.50
CA ASN A 190 15.95 -20.02 -13.83
C ASN A 190 15.17 -19.25 -14.89
N ALA A 191 14.03 -18.69 -14.52
CA ALA A 191 13.15 -17.97 -15.42
C ALA A 191 12.47 -16.80 -14.73
N ILE A 192 12.27 -15.72 -15.48
CA ILE A 192 11.40 -14.60 -15.12
C ILE A 192 10.53 -14.30 -16.32
N THR A 193 9.21 -14.39 -16.18
CA THR A 193 8.28 -14.00 -17.24
C THR A 193 7.49 -12.77 -16.83
N LEU A 194 7.37 -11.80 -17.75
CA LEU A 194 6.51 -10.63 -17.64
C LEU A 194 5.59 -10.55 -18.85
N ILE A 195 4.29 -10.47 -18.62
CA ILE A 195 3.31 -10.20 -19.68
C ILE A 195 2.81 -8.77 -19.54
N ASP A 196 3.07 -7.97 -20.55
CA ASP A 196 2.60 -6.59 -20.64
C ASP A 196 1.24 -6.54 -21.33
N ASP A 197 0.23 -6.07 -20.58
CA ASP A 197 -1.16 -6.07 -21.07
C ASP A 197 -1.40 -5.01 -22.16
N GLU A 198 -0.66 -3.91 -22.14
CA GLU A 198 -0.82 -2.83 -23.11
C GLU A 198 -0.23 -3.15 -24.48
N SER A 199 0.97 -3.72 -24.51
CA SER A 199 1.61 -4.13 -25.78
C SER A 199 1.22 -5.54 -26.21
N MET A 200 0.46 -6.28 -25.39
CA MET A 200 0.14 -7.69 -25.61
C MET A 200 1.40 -8.52 -25.90
N THR A 201 2.45 -8.30 -25.09
CA THR A 201 3.75 -8.95 -25.27
C THR A 201 4.14 -9.74 -24.02
N SER A 202 4.56 -10.97 -24.22
CA SER A 202 5.20 -11.81 -23.20
C SER A 202 6.72 -11.73 -23.36
N PHE A 203 7.39 -11.29 -22.30
CA PHE A 203 8.85 -11.23 -22.22
C PHE A 203 9.31 -12.29 -21.23
N THR A 204 10.05 -13.28 -21.71
CA THR A 204 10.57 -14.38 -20.89
C THR A 204 12.09 -14.32 -20.86
N PHE A 205 12.67 -14.23 -19.67
CA PHE A 205 14.10 -14.17 -19.42
C PHE A 205 14.53 -15.51 -18.80
N LEU A 206 15.46 -16.18 -19.42
CA LEU A 206 15.91 -17.53 -19.06
C LEU A 206 17.40 -17.56 -18.76
N LEU A 207 17.77 -18.22 -17.67
CA LEU A 207 19.17 -18.47 -17.34
C LEU A 207 19.67 -19.74 -18.03
N ARG A 208 20.79 -19.64 -18.77
CA ARG A 208 21.46 -20.82 -19.30
C ARG A 208 22.19 -21.55 -18.19
N ASN A 209 21.60 -22.61 -17.70
CA ASN A 209 22.33 -23.55 -16.87
C ASN A 209 23.18 -24.46 -17.75
N ARG A 210 24.51 -24.27 -17.68
CA ARG A 210 25.48 -25.01 -18.53
C ARG A 210 25.42 -26.55 -18.37
N ASN A 211 24.85 -27.00 -17.26
CA ASN A 211 24.68 -28.42 -16.97
C ASN A 211 23.39 -29.01 -17.55
N ASN A 212 22.56 -28.20 -18.19
CA ASN A 212 21.32 -28.65 -18.79
C ASN A 212 21.49 -28.81 -20.33
N PRO A 213 21.60 -30.03 -20.85
CA PRO A 213 21.81 -30.26 -22.29
C PRO A 213 20.62 -29.85 -23.17
N GLN A 214 19.42 -29.74 -22.61
CA GLN A 214 18.21 -29.40 -23.36
C GLN A 214 18.17 -27.92 -23.75
N ILE A 215 18.93 -27.06 -23.12
CA ILE A 215 18.94 -25.61 -23.41
C ILE A 215 19.42 -25.34 -24.83
N ALA A 216 20.50 -26.00 -25.26
CA ALA A 216 21.02 -25.85 -26.63
C ALA A 216 20.01 -26.32 -27.70
N GLU A 217 19.27 -27.40 -27.43
CA GLU A 217 18.20 -27.86 -28.31
C GLU A 217 17.04 -26.86 -28.35
N PHE A 218 16.63 -26.36 -27.20
CA PHE A 218 15.59 -25.34 -27.07
C PHE A 218 15.94 -24.05 -27.87
N GLU A 219 17.17 -23.56 -27.72
CA GLU A 219 17.65 -22.37 -28.45
C GLU A 219 17.61 -22.56 -29.97
N GLY A 220 17.96 -23.74 -30.46
CA GLY A 220 17.86 -24.07 -31.88
C GLY A 220 16.44 -24.13 -32.42
N LYS A 221 15.44 -24.20 -31.55
CA LYS A 221 14.02 -24.40 -31.90
C LYS A 221 13.09 -23.32 -31.34
N VAL A 222 13.59 -22.16 -30.90
CA VAL A 222 12.79 -21.09 -30.26
C VAL A 222 11.60 -20.65 -31.13
N ASN A 223 11.75 -20.58 -32.46
CA ASN A 223 10.64 -20.22 -33.34
C ASN A 223 9.52 -21.27 -33.30
N GLN A 224 9.89 -22.56 -33.30
CA GLN A 224 8.91 -23.64 -33.17
C GLN A 224 8.21 -23.61 -31.81
N PHE A 225 8.93 -23.25 -30.74
CA PHE A 225 8.36 -23.03 -29.41
C PHE A 225 7.33 -21.91 -29.42
N ILE A 226 7.64 -20.78 -30.08
CA ILE A 226 6.73 -19.65 -30.21
C ILE A 226 5.46 -20.05 -30.98
N ASP A 227 5.58 -20.81 -32.06
CA ASP A 227 4.42 -21.32 -32.83
C ASP A 227 3.53 -22.22 -31.95
N GLU A 228 4.12 -23.02 -31.07
CA GLU A 228 3.38 -23.85 -30.12
C GLU A 228 2.68 -23.04 -29.06
N LEU A 229 3.33 -21.96 -28.55
CA LEU A 229 2.68 -21.04 -27.62
C LEU A 229 1.44 -20.39 -28.25
N HIS A 230 1.53 -19.92 -29.48
CA HIS A 230 0.39 -19.39 -30.23
C HIS A 230 -0.74 -20.40 -30.35
N THR A 231 -0.40 -21.64 -30.72
CA THR A 231 -1.39 -22.71 -30.87
C THR A 231 -2.06 -23.07 -29.54
N SER A 232 -1.30 -23.04 -28.45
CA SER A 232 -1.78 -23.48 -27.13
C SER A 232 -2.58 -22.38 -26.38
N PHE A 233 -2.28 -21.10 -26.59
CA PHE A 233 -2.75 -20.06 -25.69
C PHE A 233 -3.54 -18.91 -26.35
N ASP A 234 -3.37 -18.65 -27.66
CA ASP A 234 -3.99 -17.48 -28.31
C ASP A 234 -5.52 -17.50 -28.24
N ASP A 235 -6.14 -18.66 -28.38
CA ASP A 235 -7.60 -18.79 -28.34
C ASP A 235 -8.17 -18.43 -26.95
N THR A 236 -7.41 -18.69 -25.89
CA THR A 236 -7.87 -18.48 -24.51
C THR A 236 -7.50 -17.09 -23.97
N TYR A 237 -6.29 -16.61 -24.28
CA TYR A 237 -5.72 -15.40 -23.66
C TYR A 237 -5.56 -14.22 -24.63
N GLY A 238 -5.93 -14.42 -25.90
CA GLY A 238 -5.70 -13.46 -26.97
C GLY A 238 -4.27 -13.55 -27.52
N LYS A 239 -4.11 -13.09 -28.75
CA LYS A 239 -2.82 -13.15 -29.45
C LYS A 239 -1.79 -12.26 -28.77
N LEU A 240 -0.69 -12.87 -28.33
CA LEU A 240 0.46 -12.18 -27.75
C LEU A 240 1.66 -12.25 -28.69
N GLU A 241 2.55 -11.27 -28.60
CA GLU A 241 3.91 -11.40 -29.12
C GLU A 241 4.77 -12.08 -28.03
N TYR A 242 5.50 -13.13 -28.39
CA TYR A 242 6.38 -13.84 -27.44
C TYR A 242 7.84 -13.49 -27.74
N ARG A 243 8.56 -13.00 -26.72
CA ARG A 243 9.98 -12.64 -26.78
C ARG A 243 10.75 -13.43 -25.72
N ILE A 244 11.66 -14.28 -26.17
CA ILE A 244 12.48 -15.15 -25.32
C ILE A 244 13.92 -14.62 -25.32
N TYR A 245 14.48 -14.40 -24.13
CA TYR A 245 15.83 -13.91 -23.92
C TYR A 245 16.62 -14.91 -23.08
N MET A 246 17.83 -15.28 -23.56
CA MET A 246 18.71 -16.24 -22.88
C MET A 246 19.94 -15.51 -22.31
N TYR A 247 20.28 -15.79 -21.06
CA TYR A 247 21.40 -15.17 -20.35
C TYR A 247 22.35 -16.23 -19.79
N ASP A 248 23.66 -15.96 -19.86
CA ASP A 248 24.69 -16.78 -19.22
C ASP A 248 24.97 -16.34 -17.77
N ASP A 249 24.60 -15.13 -17.43
CA ASP A 249 24.78 -14.52 -16.12
C ASP A 249 23.45 -14.14 -15.51
N GLU A 250 23.19 -14.64 -14.31
CA GLU A 250 21.93 -14.42 -13.59
C GLU A 250 21.72 -12.96 -13.20
N VAL A 251 22.79 -12.27 -12.78
CA VAL A 251 22.70 -10.86 -12.40
C VAL A 251 22.32 -10.00 -13.60
N GLU A 252 22.92 -10.30 -14.77
CA GLU A 252 22.57 -9.61 -16.01
C GLU A 252 21.14 -9.92 -16.47
N MET A 253 20.65 -11.14 -16.26
CA MET A 253 19.25 -11.50 -16.50
C MET A 253 18.30 -10.66 -15.63
N ILE A 254 18.54 -10.62 -14.33
CA ILE A 254 17.72 -9.84 -13.40
C ILE A 254 17.79 -8.34 -13.73
N ARG A 255 18.98 -7.81 -14.03
CA ARG A 255 19.16 -6.42 -14.48
C ARG A 255 18.39 -6.11 -15.76
N ALA A 256 18.43 -7.01 -16.73
CA ALA A 256 17.71 -6.85 -17.98
C ALA A 256 16.19 -6.81 -17.76
N PHE A 257 15.69 -7.67 -16.87
CA PHE A 257 14.29 -7.64 -16.43
C PHE A 257 13.90 -6.29 -15.82
N PHE A 258 14.64 -5.78 -14.83
CA PHE A 258 14.31 -4.49 -14.23
C PHE A 258 14.55 -3.30 -15.17
N ARG A 259 15.49 -3.37 -16.12
CA ARG A 259 15.60 -2.39 -17.21
C ARG A 259 14.32 -2.36 -18.06
N LEU A 260 13.77 -3.52 -18.39
CA LEU A 260 12.49 -3.60 -19.12
C LEU A 260 11.34 -3.00 -18.29
N VAL A 261 11.21 -3.34 -17.02
CA VAL A 261 10.21 -2.76 -16.11
C VAL A 261 10.32 -1.23 -16.09
N ASN A 262 11.54 -0.71 -15.98
CA ASN A 262 11.81 0.72 -15.95
C ASN A 262 11.56 1.42 -17.31
N GLN A 263 11.65 0.70 -18.42
CA GLN A 263 11.30 1.20 -19.76
C GLN A 263 9.79 1.21 -19.99
N LEU A 264 9.10 0.15 -19.61
CA LEU A 264 7.66 0.00 -19.80
C LEU A 264 6.88 0.98 -18.91
N LYS A 265 7.36 1.24 -17.71
CA LYS A 265 6.73 2.15 -16.72
C LYS A 265 5.23 1.89 -16.56
N ARG A 266 4.79 0.63 -16.45
CA ARG A 266 3.37 0.32 -16.20
C ARG A 266 2.95 0.86 -14.85
N ASP A 267 1.67 1.20 -14.70
CA ASP A 267 1.15 1.72 -13.42
C ASP A 267 1.29 0.65 -12.35
N PHE A 268 0.96 -0.60 -12.71
CA PHE A 268 1.04 -1.72 -11.80
C PHE A 268 1.71 -2.94 -12.44
N ILE A 269 2.44 -3.70 -11.62
CA ILE A 269 2.82 -5.09 -11.90
C ILE A 269 2.16 -5.96 -10.84
N LEU A 270 1.38 -6.93 -11.30
CA LEU A 270 0.73 -7.93 -10.48
C LEU A 270 1.58 -9.20 -10.41
N ILE A 271 1.70 -9.74 -9.20
CA ILE A 271 2.42 -10.98 -8.90
C ILE A 271 1.49 -11.84 -8.07
N TRP A 272 1.32 -13.12 -8.42
CA TRP A 272 0.40 -13.96 -7.67
C TRP A 272 0.75 -14.01 -6.20
N ASN A 273 2.01 -14.32 -5.88
CA ASN A 273 2.53 -14.37 -4.51
C ASN A 273 3.72 -13.43 -4.31
N LEU A 274 3.48 -12.14 -4.38
CA LEU A 274 4.52 -11.11 -4.19
C LEU A 274 5.37 -11.35 -2.93
N SER A 275 4.78 -11.93 -1.87
CA SER A 275 5.48 -12.21 -0.61
C SER A 275 6.55 -13.31 -0.71
N PHE A 276 6.61 -14.03 -1.84
CA PHE A 276 7.70 -14.93 -2.18
C PHE A 276 8.61 -14.32 -3.24
N ASP A 277 8.08 -13.97 -4.40
CA ASP A 277 8.86 -13.62 -5.59
C ASP A 277 9.79 -12.42 -5.36
N ILE A 278 9.26 -11.32 -4.86
CA ILE A 278 10.05 -10.10 -4.66
C ILE A 278 11.10 -10.25 -3.55
N PRO A 279 10.75 -10.73 -2.34
CA PRO A 279 11.77 -11.01 -1.32
C PRO A 279 12.85 -11.98 -1.80
N TYR A 280 12.47 -12.97 -2.60
CA TYR A 280 13.43 -13.93 -3.14
C TYR A 280 14.42 -13.27 -4.10
N ILE A 281 13.96 -12.45 -5.05
CA ILE A 281 14.85 -11.67 -5.93
C ILE A 281 15.81 -10.79 -5.10
N MET A 282 15.29 -10.11 -4.06
CA MET A 282 16.11 -9.26 -3.20
C MET A 282 17.17 -10.08 -2.43
N GLN A 283 16.77 -11.21 -1.87
CA GLN A 283 17.68 -12.13 -1.16
C GLN A 283 18.73 -12.74 -2.10
N ARG A 284 18.30 -13.09 -3.32
CA ARG A 284 19.21 -13.64 -4.33
C ARG A 284 20.27 -12.63 -4.76
N LEU A 285 19.88 -11.39 -5.03
CA LEU A 285 20.84 -10.32 -5.32
C LEU A 285 21.81 -10.10 -4.15
N ALA A 286 21.30 -10.03 -2.92
CA ALA A 286 22.13 -9.90 -1.72
C ALA A 286 23.09 -11.10 -1.52
N TYR A 287 22.63 -12.33 -1.79
CA TYR A 287 23.46 -13.54 -1.76
C TYR A 287 24.60 -13.48 -2.79
N LEU A 288 24.34 -12.89 -3.95
CA LEU A 288 25.35 -12.65 -4.99
C LEU A 288 26.22 -11.42 -4.73
N GLY A 289 26.04 -10.74 -3.57
CA GLY A 289 26.80 -9.55 -3.18
C GLY A 289 26.39 -8.26 -3.89
N ILE A 290 25.20 -8.21 -4.44
CA ILE A 290 24.63 -7.06 -5.16
C ILE A 290 23.56 -6.39 -4.29
N ASP A 291 23.62 -5.06 -4.18
CA ASP A 291 22.55 -4.31 -3.53
C ASP A 291 21.27 -4.34 -4.38
N PRO A 292 20.14 -4.86 -3.87
CA PRO A 292 18.87 -4.84 -4.59
C PRO A 292 18.44 -3.45 -5.09
N VAL A 293 18.81 -2.39 -4.36
CA VAL A 293 18.50 -1.01 -4.77
C VAL A 293 19.13 -0.67 -6.11
N GLU A 294 20.38 -1.04 -6.34
CA GLU A 294 21.12 -0.75 -7.58
C GLU A 294 20.49 -1.39 -8.83
N VAL A 295 19.82 -2.53 -8.63
CA VAL A 295 19.24 -3.30 -9.75
C VAL A 295 17.76 -2.96 -9.97
N MET A 296 17.00 -2.84 -8.87
CA MET A 296 15.56 -2.77 -8.93
C MET A 296 15.04 -1.33 -9.00
N ALA A 297 15.70 -0.38 -8.30
CA ALA A 297 15.23 1.00 -8.27
C ALA A 297 15.41 1.71 -9.63
N HIS A 298 14.49 2.61 -9.93
CA HIS A 298 14.59 3.40 -11.16
C HIS A 298 15.66 4.49 -11.01
N PRO A 299 16.60 4.63 -11.96
CA PRO A 299 17.73 5.57 -11.84
C PRO A 299 17.35 7.04 -11.77
N ASP A 300 16.17 7.42 -12.25
CA ASP A 300 15.70 8.81 -12.19
C ASP A 300 15.45 9.31 -10.76
N PHE A 301 15.27 8.42 -9.78
CA PHE A 301 14.99 8.81 -8.40
C PHE A 301 16.26 9.20 -7.69
N LYS A 302 16.28 10.40 -7.08
CA LYS A 302 17.39 10.90 -6.26
C LYS A 302 17.51 10.10 -4.95
N TYR A 303 16.36 9.79 -4.34
CA TYR A 303 16.29 9.04 -3.09
C TYR A 303 15.82 7.61 -3.39
N GLN A 304 16.80 6.75 -3.66
CA GLN A 304 16.51 5.37 -4.03
C GLN A 304 16.33 4.50 -2.78
N TYR A 305 15.32 3.64 -2.83
CA TYR A 305 15.05 2.63 -1.81
C TYR A 305 14.42 1.39 -2.45
N CYS A 306 14.68 0.25 -1.82
CA CYS A 306 14.04 -1.02 -2.10
C CYS A 306 13.95 -1.78 -0.78
N TRP A 307 12.75 -2.00 -0.27
CA TRP A 307 12.58 -2.75 0.97
C TRP A 307 11.26 -3.51 1.03
N PHE A 308 11.29 -4.62 1.75
CA PHE A 308 10.13 -5.47 2.00
C PHE A 308 9.94 -5.64 3.51
N LYS A 309 8.72 -5.43 4.00
CA LYS A 309 8.32 -5.66 5.38
C LYS A 309 7.32 -6.78 5.43
N LYS A 310 7.73 -7.92 6.01
CA LYS A 310 6.85 -9.09 6.20
C LYS A 310 5.95 -8.88 7.43
N ASP A 311 4.68 -9.15 7.27
CA ASP A 311 3.74 -9.24 8.40
C ASP A 311 3.88 -10.60 9.08
N ARG A 312 4.42 -10.59 10.30
CA ARG A 312 4.64 -11.81 11.10
C ARG A 312 3.44 -12.19 11.97
N ARG A 313 2.39 -11.35 12.00
CA ARG A 313 1.24 -11.54 12.89
C ARG A 313 0.02 -12.13 12.18
N HIS A 314 -0.10 -11.90 10.89
CA HIS A 314 -1.27 -12.31 10.12
C HIS A 314 -0.84 -13.24 8.99
N PHE A 315 -1.07 -14.54 9.18
CA PHE A 315 -0.80 -15.56 8.16
C PHE A 315 -1.96 -15.73 7.16
N ASP A 316 -3.16 -15.25 7.50
CA ASP A 316 -4.31 -15.23 6.60
C ASP A 316 -4.12 -14.17 5.48
N HIS A 317 -4.30 -14.58 4.23
CA HIS A 317 -4.19 -13.69 3.08
C HIS A 317 -5.14 -12.48 3.13
N LYS A 318 -6.33 -12.64 3.75
CA LYS A 318 -7.31 -11.55 3.92
C LYS A 318 -6.83 -10.47 4.91
N ALA A 319 -6.02 -10.84 5.88
CA ALA A 319 -5.49 -9.95 6.92
C ALA A 319 -4.04 -9.53 6.71
N ASN A 320 -3.31 -10.19 5.81
CA ASN A 320 -1.89 -9.97 5.58
C ASN A 320 -1.56 -8.51 5.25
N LYS A 321 -0.55 -7.98 5.92
CA LYS A 321 -0.05 -6.60 5.81
C LYS A 321 1.40 -6.54 5.31
N ASP A 322 1.83 -7.52 4.52
CA ASP A 322 3.12 -7.43 3.83
C ASP A 322 3.17 -6.17 2.96
N ILE A 323 4.27 -5.45 3.03
CA ILE A 323 4.46 -4.18 2.32
C ILE A 323 5.77 -4.25 1.54
N PHE A 324 5.70 -3.99 0.24
CA PHE A 324 6.85 -3.74 -0.61
C PHE A 324 6.90 -2.29 -1.04
N ARG A 325 8.07 -1.67 -0.97
CA ARG A 325 8.30 -0.30 -1.45
C ARG A 325 9.57 -0.24 -2.28
N LEU A 326 9.43 0.39 -3.43
CA LEU A 326 10.49 0.55 -4.42
C LEU A 326 10.43 1.97 -5.00
N SER A 327 11.59 2.60 -5.17
CA SER A 327 11.71 3.85 -5.95
C SER A 327 11.52 3.53 -7.43
N SER A 328 10.29 3.57 -7.89
CA SER A 328 9.90 3.22 -9.26
C SER A 328 8.66 3.99 -9.70
N TYR A 329 8.47 4.14 -11.01
CA TYR A 329 7.22 4.60 -11.60
C TYR A 329 6.12 3.52 -11.58
N THR A 330 6.50 2.29 -11.24
CA THR A 330 5.61 1.11 -11.22
C THR A 330 5.36 0.67 -9.78
N THR A 331 4.10 0.38 -9.46
CA THR A 331 3.69 -0.20 -8.17
C THR A 331 3.53 -1.71 -8.32
N PHE A 332 4.22 -2.47 -7.47
CA PHE A 332 4.09 -3.93 -7.42
C PHE A 332 3.02 -4.33 -6.41
N MET A 333 2.11 -5.22 -6.80
CA MET A 333 1.00 -5.65 -5.95
C MET A 333 0.83 -7.18 -5.96
N CYS A 334 0.48 -7.72 -4.80
CA CYS A 334 0.16 -9.15 -4.65
C CYS A 334 -1.26 -9.43 -5.14
N GLN A 335 -1.39 -10.15 -6.26
CA GLN A 335 -2.69 -10.46 -6.86
C GLN A 335 -3.52 -11.39 -5.97
N MET A 336 -2.90 -12.40 -5.37
CA MET A 336 -3.57 -13.31 -4.44
C MET A 336 -4.16 -12.57 -3.23
N LYS A 337 -3.39 -11.62 -2.65
CA LYS A 337 -3.85 -10.76 -1.56
C LYS A 337 -5.00 -9.85 -2.00
N ASN A 338 -4.93 -9.28 -3.19
CA ASN A 338 -5.98 -8.46 -3.77
C ASN A 338 -7.27 -9.27 -3.94
N TYR A 339 -7.17 -10.45 -4.57
CA TYR A 339 -8.27 -11.38 -4.74
C TYR A 339 -8.93 -11.75 -3.40
N ALA A 340 -8.12 -12.08 -2.39
CA ALA A 340 -8.61 -12.45 -1.06
C ALA A 340 -9.32 -11.28 -0.35
N LYS A 341 -8.77 -10.07 -0.45
CA LYS A 341 -9.30 -8.88 0.23
C LYS A 341 -10.59 -8.35 -0.39
N VAL A 342 -10.70 -8.36 -1.71
CA VAL A 342 -11.93 -7.95 -2.41
C VAL A 342 -13.10 -8.87 -2.03
N ARG A 343 -12.81 -10.14 -1.73
CA ARG A 343 -13.81 -11.15 -1.35
C ARG A 343 -13.91 -11.39 0.16
N LYS A 344 -13.36 -10.47 0.96
CA LYS A 344 -13.51 -10.52 2.43
C LYS A 344 -15.00 -10.38 2.80
N GLY A 345 -15.55 -11.37 3.50
CA GLY A 345 -16.97 -11.42 3.87
C GLY A 345 -17.83 -12.31 2.96
N GLN A 346 -17.30 -12.77 1.82
CA GLN A 346 -17.95 -13.80 1.00
C GLN A 346 -17.72 -15.20 1.59
N ALA A 347 -18.38 -16.21 0.99
CA ALA A 347 -18.17 -17.61 1.38
C ALA A 347 -16.69 -18.00 1.41
N GLU A 348 -16.34 -18.93 2.28
CA GLU A 348 -14.96 -19.39 2.44
C GLU A 348 -14.37 -19.88 1.11
N ILE A 349 -13.16 -19.42 0.82
CA ILE A 349 -12.39 -19.85 -0.35
C ILE A 349 -11.42 -20.93 0.13
N PRO A 350 -11.60 -22.21 -0.29
CA PRO A 350 -10.84 -23.31 0.26
C PRO A 350 -9.34 -23.23 -0.01
N SER A 351 -8.95 -22.57 -1.10
CA SER A 351 -7.55 -22.45 -1.51
C SER A 351 -7.32 -21.18 -2.32
N PHE A 352 -6.24 -20.48 -2.02
CA PHE A 352 -5.74 -19.33 -2.79
C PHE A 352 -4.61 -19.70 -3.77
N ARG A 353 -4.36 -20.99 -4.02
CA ARG A 353 -3.40 -21.43 -5.04
C ARG A 353 -3.86 -20.96 -6.41
N LEU A 354 -2.91 -20.53 -7.26
CA LEU A 354 -3.19 -20.04 -8.61
C LEU A 354 -4.04 -21.04 -9.43
N THR A 355 -3.71 -22.34 -9.37
CA THR A 355 -4.49 -23.42 -10.01
C THR A 355 -5.95 -23.44 -9.54
N ALA A 356 -6.19 -23.35 -8.23
CA ALA A 356 -7.54 -23.42 -7.68
C ALA A 356 -8.40 -22.21 -8.09
N ILE A 357 -7.80 -21.02 -8.05
CA ILE A 357 -8.48 -19.80 -8.45
C ILE A 357 -8.66 -19.73 -9.96
N GLY A 358 -7.65 -20.10 -10.76
CA GLY A 358 -7.75 -20.20 -12.22
C GLY A 358 -8.90 -21.10 -12.62
N LYS A 359 -8.97 -22.32 -12.06
CA LYS A 359 -10.07 -23.26 -12.32
C LYS A 359 -11.44 -22.69 -11.93
N LYS A 360 -11.52 -22.05 -10.77
CA LYS A 360 -12.76 -21.46 -10.28
C LYS A 360 -13.22 -20.29 -11.17
N GLU A 361 -12.33 -19.37 -11.48
CA GLU A 361 -12.69 -18.11 -12.12
C GLU A 361 -12.77 -18.22 -13.64
N ILE A 362 -11.78 -18.86 -14.28
CA ILE A 362 -11.68 -18.88 -15.73
C ILE A 362 -11.81 -20.29 -16.35
N GLY A 363 -11.98 -21.32 -15.53
CA GLY A 363 -12.08 -22.72 -15.99
C GLY A 363 -10.77 -23.31 -16.50
N ASP A 364 -9.64 -22.67 -16.17
CA ASP A 364 -8.31 -23.07 -16.62
C ASP A 364 -7.34 -23.21 -15.45
N GLU A 365 -6.31 -24.00 -15.59
CA GLU A 365 -5.36 -24.33 -14.52
C GLU A 365 -3.92 -24.40 -15.04
N LYS A 366 -2.95 -24.51 -14.12
CA LYS A 366 -1.53 -24.70 -14.45
C LYS A 366 -1.32 -25.92 -15.32
N LEU A 367 -0.26 -25.89 -16.14
CA LEU A 367 0.14 -27.10 -16.86
C LEU A 367 0.49 -28.21 -15.87
N ASP A 368 0.05 -29.43 -16.17
CA ASP A 368 0.37 -30.61 -15.38
C ASP A 368 1.83 -31.05 -15.65
N TYR A 369 2.60 -31.24 -14.58
CA TYR A 369 3.97 -31.77 -14.61
C TYR A 369 4.09 -33.09 -13.85
N SER A 370 2.98 -33.71 -13.47
CA SER A 370 2.98 -34.94 -12.67
C SER A 370 3.68 -36.12 -13.36
N GLU A 371 3.75 -36.11 -14.69
CA GLU A 371 4.50 -37.11 -15.48
C GLU A 371 6.02 -36.97 -15.33
N GLU A 372 6.52 -35.76 -14.90
CA GLU A 372 7.94 -35.42 -14.79
C GLU A 372 8.53 -35.74 -13.40
N ALA A 373 7.87 -36.54 -12.61
CA ALA A 373 8.26 -37.05 -11.30
C ALA A 373 8.48 -35.99 -10.18
N ASN A 374 9.00 -34.80 -10.48
CA ASN A 374 9.23 -33.75 -9.44
C ASN A 374 9.44 -32.39 -10.08
N ILE A 375 8.80 -31.35 -9.51
CA ILE A 375 8.97 -29.95 -9.92
C ILE A 375 10.45 -29.50 -9.90
N LYS A 376 11.26 -30.05 -9.00
CA LYS A 376 12.69 -29.73 -8.86
C LYS A 376 13.53 -30.15 -10.06
N THR A 377 13.17 -31.26 -10.68
CA THR A 377 13.88 -31.82 -11.87
C THR A 377 13.28 -31.33 -13.17
N PHE A 378 12.13 -30.70 -13.14
CA PHE A 378 11.35 -30.36 -14.32
C PHE A 378 12.16 -29.60 -15.38
N ALA A 379 12.84 -28.51 -14.97
CA ALA A 379 13.69 -27.73 -15.87
C ALA A 379 14.80 -28.55 -16.57
N TYR A 380 15.23 -29.71 -15.98
CA TYR A 380 16.29 -30.57 -16.48
C TYR A 380 15.78 -31.75 -17.32
N VAL A 381 14.53 -32.15 -17.08
CA VAL A 381 13.90 -33.27 -17.78
C VAL A 381 13.18 -32.80 -19.04
N ASP A 382 12.45 -31.68 -18.94
CA ASP A 382 11.75 -31.07 -20.06
C ASP A 382 11.81 -29.55 -19.96
N PHE A 383 12.89 -28.95 -20.46
CA PHE A 383 13.11 -27.53 -20.44
C PHE A 383 12.07 -26.74 -21.27
N TRP A 384 11.63 -27.35 -22.38
CA TRP A 384 10.60 -26.78 -23.25
C TRP A 384 9.28 -26.55 -22.48
N ARG A 385 8.81 -27.62 -21.87
CA ARG A 385 7.57 -27.58 -21.08
C ARG A 385 7.71 -26.74 -19.80
N PHE A 386 8.91 -26.70 -19.21
CA PHE A 386 9.22 -25.83 -18.08
C PHE A 386 9.05 -24.33 -18.43
N VAL A 387 9.57 -23.89 -19.58
CA VAL A 387 9.40 -22.49 -20.04
C VAL A 387 7.92 -22.21 -20.34
N MET A 388 7.23 -23.15 -20.98
CA MET A 388 5.80 -23.05 -21.24
C MET A 388 4.99 -22.95 -19.93
N TYR A 389 5.39 -23.69 -18.90
CA TYR A 389 4.76 -23.65 -17.57
C TYR A 389 4.87 -22.26 -16.93
N ASN A 390 6.06 -21.67 -16.90
CA ASN A 390 6.24 -20.32 -16.34
C ASN A 390 5.42 -19.27 -17.09
N ILE A 391 5.38 -19.32 -18.43
CA ILE A 391 4.53 -18.43 -19.24
C ILE A 391 3.04 -18.65 -18.92
N LYS A 392 2.60 -19.90 -18.78
CA LYS A 392 1.21 -20.26 -18.46
C LYS A 392 0.79 -19.71 -17.10
N ASP A 393 1.66 -19.72 -16.09
CA ASP A 393 1.37 -19.18 -14.78
C ASP A 393 1.06 -17.67 -14.86
N VAL A 394 1.81 -16.92 -15.65
CA VAL A 394 1.56 -15.50 -15.87
C VAL A 394 0.29 -15.25 -16.71
N LEU A 395 0.01 -16.11 -17.69
CA LEU A 395 -1.25 -16.06 -18.46
C LEU A 395 -2.48 -16.29 -17.58
N LEU A 396 -2.40 -17.22 -16.62
CA LEU A 396 -3.48 -17.44 -15.63
C LEU A 396 -3.72 -16.18 -14.79
N GLN A 397 -2.65 -15.52 -14.33
CA GLN A 397 -2.77 -14.26 -13.60
C GLN A 397 -3.52 -13.20 -14.42
N LYS A 398 -3.13 -13.03 -15.71
CA LYS A 398 -3.79 -12.12 -16.66
C LYS A 398 -5.26 -12.48 -16.85
N GLY A 399 -5.57 -13.75 -17.06
CA GLY A 399 -6.94 -14.24 -17.26
C GLY A 399 -7.83 -14.00 -16.06
N ILE A 400 -7.33 -14.27 -14.84
CA ILE A 400 -8.05 -14.00 -13.58
C ILE A 400 -8.34 -12.52 -13.44
N GLU A 401 -7.34 -11.65 -13.63
CA GLU A 401 -7.52 -10.20 -13.48
C GLU A 401 -8.48 -9.63 -14.53
N ASN A 402 -8.42 -10.10 -15.77
CA ASN A 402 -9.33 -9.65 -16.82
C ASN A 402 -10.80 -9.96 -16.51
N LYS A 403 -11.04 -11.09 -15.82
CA LYS A 403 -12.39 -11.45 -15.35
C LYS A 403 -12.79 -10.73 -14.06
N CYS A 404 -11.91 -10.73 -13.07
CA CYS A 404 -12.24 -10.28 -11.71
C CYS A 404 -12.14 -8.76 -11.55
N LYS A 405 -11.22 -8.09 -12.27
CA LYS A 405 -10.94 -6.65 -12.20
C LYS A 405 -10.65 -6.15 -10.78
N ASP A 406 -9.97 -6.98 -10.00
CA ASP A 406 -9.69 -6.69 -8.60
C ASP A 406 -8.77 -5.47 -8.44
N LEU A 407 -7.77 -5.31 -9.32
CA LEU A 407 -6.88 -4.15 -9.33
C LEU A 407 -7.64 -2.85 -9.58
N GLU A 408 -8.54 -2.85 -10.57
CA GLU A 408 -9.34 -1.66 -10.89
C GLU A 408 -10.23 -1.28 -9.70
N THR A 409 -10.86 -2.26 -9.06
CA THR A 409 -11.67 -2.06 -7.85
C THR A 409 -10.84 -1.46 -6.70
N ILE A 410 -9.63 -1.99 -6.46
CA ILE A 410 -8.74 -1.51 -5.41
C ILE A 410 -8.25 -0.09 -5.73
N PHE A 411 -7.84 0.14 -6.98
CA PHE A 411 -7.36 1.44 -7.42
C PHE A 411 -8.41 2.52 -7.25
N MET A 412 -9.62 2.30 -7.79
CA MET A 412 -10.72 3.26 -7.69
C MET A 412 -11.08 3.54 -6.24
N ARG A 413 -11.21 2.49 -5.43
CA ARG A 413 -11.52 2.63 -4.01
C ARG A 413 -10.43 3.40 -3.25
N ALA A 414 -9.16 3.14 -3.54
CA ALA A 414 -8.04 3.87 -2.93
C ALA A 414 -8.01 5.34 -3.39
N TYR A 415 -8.23 5.59 -4.67
CA TYR A 415 -8.23 6.92 -5.26
C TYR A 415 -9.35 7.79 -4.70
N GLU A 416 -10.60 7.36 -4.80
CA GLU A 416 -11.78 8.10 -4.36
C GLU A 416 -11.77 8.41 -2.86
N ASN A 417 -11.21 7.52 -2.06
CA ASN A 417 -11.20 7.65 -0.59
C ASN A 417 -9.84 8.09 -0.03
N ALA A 418 -8.93 8.52 -0.89
CA ALA A 418 -7.62 9.03 -0.50
C ALA A 418 -6.86 8.08 0.46
N THR A 419 -6.93 6.76 0.20
CA THR A 419 -6.22 5.74 0.98
C THR A 419 -5.02 5.18 0.20
N ASP A 420 -4.03 4.64 0.91
CA ASP A 420 -3.00 3.82 0.28
C ASP A 420 -3.55 2.42 -0.06
N TYR A 421 -2.89 1.72 -1.01
CA TYR A 421 -3.34 0.40 -1.48
C TYR A 421 -3.26 -0.71 -0.42
N ASP A 422 -2.44 -0.55 0.61
CA ASP A 422 -2.32 -1.54 1.68
C ASP A 422 -3.47 -1.44 2.69
N SER A 423 -3.98 -0.23 2.92
CA SER A 423 -5.03 0.05 3.90
C SER A 423 -6.42 0.27 3.31
N VAL A 424 -6.60 0.16 1.99
CA VAL A 424 -7.89 0.38 1.30
C VAL A 424 -9.06 -0.47 1.84
N PHE A 425 -8.77 -1.65 2.39
CA PHE A 425 -9.76 -2.53 3.02
C PHE A 425 -9.81 -2.42 4.56
N SER A 426 -9.04 -1.49 5.15
CA SER A 426 -9.19 -1.15 6.56
C SER A 426 -10.36 -0.20 6.71
N GLN A 427 -11.50 -0.70 7.18
CA GLN A 427 -12.72 0.10 7.34
C GLN A 427 -12.47 1.37 8.16
N THR A 428 -11.70 1.26 9.24
CA THR A 428 -11.36 2.40 10.10
C THR A 428 -10.60 3.49 9.35
N VAL A 429 -9.59 3.12 8.55
CA VAL A 429 -8.80 4.09 7.75
C VAL A 429 -9.65 4.70 6.66
N PHE A 430 -10.38 3.86 5.94
CA PHE A 430 -11.28 4.27 4.87
C PHE A 430 -12.32 5.28 5.37
N LEU A 431 -13.09 4.93 6.40
CA LEU A 431 -14.11 5.82 6.97
C LEU A 431 -13.51 7.11 7.52
N LYS A 432 -12.37 7.03 8.19
CA LYS A 432 -11.67 8.22 8.70
C LYS A 432 -11.35 9.21 7.58
N ASN A 433 -10.80 8.74 6.46
CA ASN A 433 -10.41 9.59 5.35
C ASN A 433 -11.65 10.18 4.65
N CYS A 434 -12.66 9.35 4.36
CA CYS A 434 -13.92 9.80 3.78
C CYS A 434 -14.60 10.87 4.63
N VAL A 435 -14.79 10.58 5.91
CA VAL A 435 -15.43 11.50 6.86
C VAL A 435 -14.65 12.81 6.91
N PHE A 436 -13.31 12.75 7.02
CA PHE A 436 -12.49 13.96 7.03
C PHE A 436 -12.71 14.80 5.76
N MET A 437 -12.63 14.20 4.57
CA MET A 437 -12.77 14.93 3.30
C MET A 437 -14.17 15.56 3.14
N VAL A 438 -15.21 14.80 3.45
CA VAL A 438 -16.59 15.29 3.33
C VAL A 438 -16.86 16.42 4.30
N TYR A 439 -16.53 16.26 5.57
CA TYR A 439 -16.73 17.30 6.58
C TYR A 439 -15.91 18.55 6.23
N TYR A 440 -14.68 18.36 5.77
CA TYR A 440 -13.83 19.46 5.35
C TYR A 440 -14.41 20.24 4.18
N LYS A 441 -14.89 19.54 3.14
CA LYS A 441 -15.29 20.13 1.87
C LYS A 441 -16.72 20.65 1.89
N GLU A 442 -17.66 19.86 2.44
CA GLU A 442 -19.08 20.13 2.35
C GLU A 442 -19.63 20.88 3.57
N LEU A 443 -19.05 20.69 4.74
CA LEU A 443 -19.59 21.22 5.99
C LEU A 443 -18.70 22.30 6.63
N ASP A 444 -17.51 22.55 6.09
CA ASP A 444 -16.52 23.48 6.64
C ASP A 444 -16.11 23.13 8.08
N ILE A 445 -15.99 21.84 8.37
CA ILE A 445 -15.69 21.24 9.68
C ILE A 445 -14.38 20.47 9.61
N ILE A 446 -13.57 20.57 10.67
CA ILE A 446 -12.40 19.74 10.91
C ILE A 446 -12.77 18.60 11.85
N LYS A 447 -12.49 17.38 11.43
CA LYS A 447 -12.58 16.19 12.29
C LYS A 447 -11.38 16.14 13.22
N GLY A 448 -11.63 15.82 14.50
CA GLY A 448 -10.60 15.57 15.50
C GLY A 448 -9.72 14.35 15.18
N ASN A 449 -8.57 14.27 15.85
CA ASN A 449 -7.71 13.09 15.75
C ASN A 449 -8.41 11.86 16.34
N ASN A 450 -8.11 10.69 15.82
CA ASN A 450 -8.60 9.46 16.43
C ASN A 450 -7.87 9.21 17.76
N ILE A 451 -8.66 9.09 18.81
CA ILE A 451 -8.17 8.74 20.12
C ILE A 451 -8.57 7.30 20.35
N ASN A 452 -7.59 6.41 20.53
CA ASN A 452 -7.86 5.04 20.93
C ASN A 452 -8.31 5.07 22.40
N ILE A 453 -9.62 5.04 22.62
CA ILE A 453 -10.18 4.86 23.95
C ILE A 453 -10.13 3.35 24.20
N LYS A 454 -9.26 2.91 25.11
CA LYS A 454 -9.38 1.56 25.65
C LYS A 454 -10.66 1.54 26.49
N TYR A 455 -11.68 0.83 26.04
CA TYR A 455 -12.86 0.56 26.86
C TYR A 455 -12.43 -0.31 28.04
N GLU A 456 -12.69 0.13 29.26
CA GLU A 456 -12.40 -0.60 30.51
C GLU A 456 -13.28 -1.86 30.70
N ASN A 457 -14.19 -2.15 29.78
CA ASN A 457 -15.15 -3.28 29.87
C ASN A 457 -14.91 -4.34 28.80
N ARG A 458 -13.66 -4.80 28.63
CA ARG A 458 -13.45 -6.12 28.02
C ARG A 458 -13.37 -7.14 29.14
N ASP A 459 -14.28 -8.12 29.07
CA ASP A 459 -14.29 -9.26 29.95
C ASP A 459 -12.89 -9.88 30.06
N ASP A 460 -12.56 -10.34 31.29
CA ASP A 460 -11.23 -10.75 31.76
C ASP A 460 -10.51 -11.87 30.97
N ASP A 461 -11.06 -12.36 29.86
CA ASP A 461 -10.56 -13.53 29.14
C ASP A 461 -9.56 -13.25 28.00
N GLU A 462 -9.25 -11.97 27.68
CA GLU A 462 -8.21 -11.59 26.70
C GLU A 462 -7.03 -10.83 27.33
N LYS A 463 -6.59 -11.23 28.53
CA LYS A 463 -5.30 -10.82 29.09
C LYS A 463 -4.20 -11.67 28.49
N ALA A 464 -3.77 -11.29 27.29
CA ALA A 464 -2.50 -11.73 26.74
C ALA A 464 -1.66 -10.51 26.38
N ASP A 465 -0.64 -10.26 27.17
CA ASP A 465 0.60 -9.51 26.85
C ASP A 465 0.57 -7.97 26.68
N ASP A 466 -0.36 -7.24 27.30
CA ASP A 466 -0.14 -5.82 27.57
C ASP A 466 -0.01 -5.65 29.09
N GLU A 467 1.23 -5.49 29.58
CA GLU A 467 1.49 -5.14 30.98
C GLU A 467 0.68 -3.89 31.36
N ASP A 468 -0.08 -4.00 32.44
CA ASP A 468 -0.96 -2.97 32.98
C ASP A 468 -0.19 -1.67 33.23
N GLU A 469 -0.37 -0.65 32.38
CA GLU A 469 -0.03 0.71 32.73
C GLU A 469 -1.22 1.31 33.51
N GLU A 470 -1.17 1.26 34.86
CA GLU A 470 -2.01 2.09 35.72
C GLU A 470 -1.71 3.56 35.43
N TYR A 471 -2.73 4.30 35.00
CA TYR A 471 -2.62 5.73 34.81
C TYR A 471 -3.01 6.42 36.12
N GLU A 472 -2.05 7.03 36.78
CA GLU A 472 -2.28 7.83 37.97
C GLU A 472 -2.84 9.21 37.59
N LEU A 473 -3.84 9.70 38.35
CA LEU A 473 -4.23 11.08 38.32
C LEU A 473 -3.04 11.95 38.77
N ASP A 474 -2.89 13.17 38.20
CA ASP A 474 -1.87 14.08 38.69
C ASP A 474 -2.18 14.50 40.14
N GLU A 475 -1.17 15.01 40.85
CA GLU A 475 -1.29 15.40 42.27
C GLU A 475 -2.34 16.50 42.54
N GLU A 476 -2.86 17.12 41.46
CA GLU A 476 -3.89 18.17 41.51
C GLU A 476 -5.30 17.61 41.22
N GLY A 477 -5.44 16.29 40.97
CA GLY A 477 -6.73 15.65 40.71
C GLY A 477 -7.35 15.98 39.35
N ASN A 478 -6.56 16.52 38.41
CA ASN A 478 -7.02 16.77 37.05
C ASN A 478 -7.05 15.47 36.28
N PRO A 479 -8.01 15.32 35.34
CA PRO A 479 -8.01 14.13 34.46
C PRO A 479 -6.66 13.97 33.78
N ASP A 480 -6.08 12.78 33.88
CA ASP A 480 -4.87 12.45 33.15
C ASP A 480 -5.10 12.79 31.66
N TRP A 481 -4.26 13.63 31.08
CA TRP A 481 -4.33 14.03 29.67
C TRP A 481 -4.22 12.81 28.71
N THR A 482 -3.83 11.65 29.22
CA THR A 482 -3.85 10.39 28.47
C THR A 482 -5.24 9.75 28.42
N ARG A 483 -6.18 10.22 29.24
CA ARG A 483 -7.59 9.81 29.26
C ARG A 483 -8.48 10.98 28.88
N PRO A 484 -8.64 11.31 27.60
CA PRO A 484 -9.63 12.30 27.21
C PRO A 484 -11.00 11.76 27.62
N ILE A 485 -11.78 12.60 28.31
CA ILE A 485 -13.20 12.33 28.54
C ILE A 485 -13.88 12.52 27.17
N THR A 486 -13.84 11.49 26.38
CA THR A 486 -14.68 11.42 25.18
C THR A 486 -15.78 10.41 25.47
N HIS A 487 -17.01 10.80 25.25
CA HIS A 487 -18.02 9.78 24.98
C HIS A 487 -17.57 9.12 23.69
N GLY A 488 -17.05 7.89 23.79
CA GLY A 488 -16.62 7.15 22.61
C GLY A 488 -17.78 7.10 21.62
N PHE A 489 -17.45 7.10 20.33
CA PHE A 489 -18.38 6.59 19.34
C PHE A 489 -18.72 5.18 19.82
N GLU A 490 -19.90 4.97 20.36
CA GLU A 490 -20.46 3.63 20.46
C GLU A 490 -20.38 3.08 19.05
N GLY A 491 -19.67 1.97 18.90
CA GLY A 491 -19.30 1.42 17.61
C GLY A 491 -20.48 1.45 16.65
N ALA A 492 -20.19 1.59 15.37
CA ALA A 492 -21.17 1.80 14.32
C ALA A 492 -22.53 1.24 14.71
N LEU A 493 -23.51 2.11 14.91
CA LEU A 493 -24.89 1.68 15.13
C LEU A 493 -25.24 0.80 13.92
N VAL A 494 -25.20 -0.51 14.11
CA VAL A 494 -25.90 -1.44 13.23
C VAL A 494 -27.37 -1.21 13.54
N GLY A 495 -27.93 -0.16 12.97
CA GLY A 495 -29.35 0.11 13.05
C GLY A 495 -30.05 -0.92 12.18
N ASP A 496 -31.02 -1.65 12.75
CA ASP A 496 -31.98 -2.39 11.96
C ASP A 496 -32.66 -1.38 11.00
N PRO A 497 -32.46 -1.48 9.67
CA PRO A 497 -33.01 -0.51 8.72
C PRO A 497 -34.55 -0.50 8.70
N LEU A 498 -35.19 -1.44 9.36
CA LEU A 498 -36.65 -1.53 9.48
C LEU A 498 -37.20 -0.82 10.72
N ASN A 499 -36.36 -0.34 11.62
CA ASN A 499 -36.80 0.32 12.85
C ASN A 499 -36.53 1.83 12.75
N ASN A 500 -37.50 2.56 12.21
CA ASN A 500 -37.44 4.01 11.97
C ASN A 500 -37.30 4.88 13.23
N ASP A 501 -37.38 4.30 14.44
CA ASP A 501 -37.46 5.06 15.69
C ASP A 501 -36.10 5.53 16.22
N TYR A 502 -34.97 5.01 15.70
CA TYR A 502 -33.62 5.31 16.20
C TYR A 502 -32.86 6.40 15.42
N VAL A 503 -33.37 6.89 14.31
CA VAL A 503 -32.64 7.78 13.38
C VAL A 503 -32.80 9.27 13.70
N GLY A 504 -33.71 9.64 14.61
CA GLY A 504 -34.11 11.05 14.83
C GLY A 504 -33.20 11.86 15.71
N ASP A 505 -32.49 11.27 16.69
CA ASP A 505 -31.98 12.03 17.83
C ASP A 505 -30.46 12.26 17.88
N TYR A 506 -29.67 11.65 17.01
CA TYR A 506 -28.20 11.62 17.22
C TYR A 506 -27.35 12.55 16.35
N VAL A 507 -27.89 13.18 15.32
CA VAL A 507 -27.13 14.16 14.51
C VAL A 507 -27.93 15.45 14.38
N TYR A 508 -27.78 16.37 15.35
CA TYR A 508 -28.31 17.73 15.30
C TYR A 508 -29.78 17.88 14.89
N GLY A 509 -30.61 16.89 15.21
CA GLY A 509 -32.07 16.95 14.99
C GLY A 509 -32.54 16.91 13.54
N LYS A 510 -31.67 16.52 12.57
CA LYS A 510 -32.07 16.27 11.19
C LYS A 510 -31.31 15.06 10.61
N PRO A 511 -32.01 14.04 10.09
CA PRO A 511 -31.35 12.93 9.42
C PRO A 511 -30.63 13.47 8.18
N SER A 512 -29.33 13.32 8.10
CA SER A 512 -28.58 13.61 6.89
C SER A 512 -28.75 12.42 5.95
N LYS A 513 -29.34 12.65 4.79
CA LYS A 513 -29.46 11.63 3.73
C LYS A 513 -28.13 10.99 3.36
N PHE A 514 -27.05 11.64 3.69
CA PHE A 514 -25.68 11.25 3.40
C PHE A 514 -25.20 10.06 4.26
N ILE A 515 -25.53 10.02 5.56
CA ILE A 515 -25.18 8.90 6.45
C ILE A 515 -25.88 7.62 5.98
N PHE A 516 -27.13 7.73 5.52
CA PHE A 516 -27.87 6.59 4.98
C PHE A 516 -27.30 6.03 3.68
N SER A 517 -26.85 6.88 2.73
CA SER A 517 -26.30 6.40 1.47
C SER A 517 -25.02 5.59 1.63
N TYR A 518 -24.22 5.88 2.65
CA TYR A 518 -22.97 5.14 2.92
C TYR A 518 -23.15 3.94 3.84
N ALA A 519 -24.16 3.93 4.71
CA ALA A 519 -24.44 2.78 5.59
C ALA A 519 -25.09 1.60 4.84
N ILE A 520 -25.84 1.87 3.76
CA ILE A 520 -26.52 0.84 2.97
C ILE A 520 -25.56 0.09 2.02
N ASP A 521 -24.44 0.71 1.63
CA ASP A 521 -23.44 0.07 0.74
C ASP A 521 -22.45 -0.85 1.47
N PHE A 522 -22.62 -1.08 2.76
CA PHE A 522 -21.71 -1.89 3.58
C PHE A 522 -22.27 -3.24 4.06
N ASP A 523 -23.49 -3.60 3.67
CA ASP A 523 -24.08 -4.93 3.93
C ASP A 523 -23.79 -5.92 2.81
#